data_09c1ffd88677be89926969cc7787b4d2
#
_entry.id   09c1ffd88677be89926969cc7787b4d2
#
_cell.length_a   1.000
_cell.length_b   1.000
_cell.length_c   1.000
_cell.angle_alpha   90.00
_cell.angle_beta   90.00
_cell.angle_gamma   90.00
#
_symmetry.space_group_name_H-M   'P 1'
#
loop_
_entity.id
_entity.type
_entity.pdbx_description
1 polymer ?
#
loop_
_entity_poly.entity_id
_entity_poly.type
_entity_poly.pdbx_seq_one_letter_code
_entity_poly.pdbx_strand_id
1 'polypeptide(L)'
;MAIKTYKPTTPSRRHMTVSAFEGIDKKAKPERSLTENLKKNAGRNSYGRITVRHRGGGNKKKYRIIDFKRDKEGTATVINLQYDPNRSANIALIQYEDGEKRYILAPVGLKSGHIIMTGPDADILPGNCLPIANIPVGEMIHNIELYPGKGAQLVRAAGVAAQLMAKENGMAQVRLPSGEVRYIRENCKATIGQVGNTDHANIQIGKAGRKRHMGWRPTVRGSVMNPNDHPHGGGEGKSPVGRPGPVTPWGKPAMGYKTRKLKNRTEKFIVKHRNAK
;
A
#
# COMPACT_ATOMS: atom_id res chain seq x y z
N MET A 1 14.96 4.00 9.62
CA MET A 1 14.54 5.43 9.51
C MET A 1 14.21 5.96 10.88
N ALA A 2 14.69 7.14 11.23
CA ALA A 2 14.34 7.73 12.50
C ALA A 2 12.93 8.35 12.48
N ILE A 3 12.18 8.15 13.55
CA ILE A 3 10.92 8.81 13.81
C ILE A 3 11.20 10.05 14.65
N LYS A 4 10.76 11.22 14.17
CA LYS A 4 10.86 12.46 14.92
C LYS A 4 9.67 12.58 15.87
N THR A 5 9.95 12.74 17.15
CA THR A 5 8.98 13.07 18.22
C THR A 5 8.92 14.58 18.45
N TYR A 6 7.89 15.05 19.12
CA TYR A 6 7.74 16.46 19.46
C TYR A 6 7.73 16.65 20.98
N LYS A 7 8.15 17.85 21.45
CA LYS A 7 8.00 18.23 22.85
C LYS A 7 6.50 18.25 23.23
N PRO A 8 6.12 17.80 24.42
CA PRO A 8 4.73 17.67 24.86
C PRO A 8 4.09 19.01 25.28
N THR A 9 4.10 19.98 24.36
CA THR A 9 3.57 21.34 24.63
C THR A 9 2.05 21.41 24.61
N THR A 10 1.38 20.45 23.98
CA THR A 10 -0.10 20.33 23.96
C THR A 10 -0.49 18.85 23.99
N PRO A 11 -1.76 18.50 24.39
CA PRO A 11 -2.22 17.12 24.38
C PRO A 11 -1.99 16.39 23.06
N SER A 12 -2.21 17.06 21.93
CA SER A 12 -1.99 16.50 20.61
C SER A 12 -0.52 16.24 20.29
N ARG A 13 0.38 17.17 20.67
CA ARG A 13 1.81 17.06 20.38
C ARG A 13 2.51 16.01 21.24
N ARG A 14 1.98 15.70 22.42
CA ARG A 14 2.51 14.66 23.30
C ARG A 14 2.68 13.32 22.59
N HIS A 15 1.73 12.94 21.76
CA HIS A 15 1.71 11.66 21.06
C HIS A 15 2.03 11.74 19.57
N MET A 16 2.18 12.97 19.03
CA MET A 16 2.40 13.15 17.60
C MET A 16 3.84 12.80 17.19
N THR A 17 3.96 12.00 16.16
CA THR A 17 5.25 11.69 15.54
C THR A 17 5.19 11.89 14.03
N VAL A 18 6.35 12.04 13.40
CA VAL A 18 6.50 12.16 11.94
C VAL A 18 7.76 11.43 11.49
N SER A 19 7.81 11.05 10.21
CA SER A 19 9.03 10.56 9.61
C SER A 19 10.11 11.65 9.62
N ALA A 20 11.36 11.30 9.91
CA ALA A 20 12.51 12.20 9.78
C ALA A 20 12.94 12.40 8.33
N PHE A 21 12.40 11.58 7.40
CA PHE A 21 12.76 11.58 5.98
C PHE A 21 14.28 11.41 5.73
N GLU A 22 14.91 10.51 6.50
CA GLU A 22 16.32 10.17 6.28
C GLU A 22 16.50 9.45 4.95
N GLY A 23 17.58 9.76 4.25
CA GLY A 23 17.91 9.21 2.94
C GLY A 23 16.99 9.69 1.80
N ILE A 24 16.04 10.58 2.07
CA ILE A 24 15.15 11.15 1.05
C ILE A 24 15.59 12.56 0.71
N ASP A 25 15.64 12.87 -0.57
CA ASP A 25 15.88 14.23 -1.04
C ASP A 25 14.64 15.09 -0.82
N LYS A 26 14.67 15.92 0.23
CA LYS A 26 13.57 16.82 0.60
C LYS A 26 13.40 18.00 -0.36
N LYS A 27 14.43 18.32 -1.13
CA LYS A 27 14.43 19.44 -2.10
C LYS A 27 14.06 18.98 -3.50
N ALA A 28 14.08 17.67 -3.77
CA ALA A 28 13.72 17.12 -5.07
C ALA A 28 12.31 17.52 -5.49
N LYS A 29 12.23 18.17 -6.64
CA LYS A 29 10.94 18.41 -7.30
C LYS A 29 10.55 17.16 -8.08
N PRO A 30 9.25 16.80 -8.11
CA PRO A 30 8.80 15.69 -8.93
C PRO A 30 9.04 15.96 -10.42
N GLU A 31 9.44 14.93 -11.16
CA GLU A 31 9.61 15.00 -12.62
C GLU A 31 8.27 15.37 -13.27
N ARG A 32 8.25 16.45 -14.08
CA ARG A 32 7.00 17.00 -14.63
C ARG A 32 6.31 16.02 -15.59
N SER A 33 7.09 15.37 -16.46
CA SER A 33 6.61 14.38 -17.42
C SER A 33 5.93 13.17 -16.78
N LEU A 34 6.36 12.83 -15.54
CA LEU A 34 5.85 11.69 -14.76
C LEU A 34 4.80 12.09 -13.72
N THR A 35 4.18 13.28 -13.84
CA THR A 35 3.18 13.74 -12.88
C THR A 35 1.88 14.13 -13.55
N GLU A 36 0.77 13.67 -12.96
CA GLU A 36 -0.59 13.96 -13.39
C GLU A 36 -1.42 14.64 -12.30
N ASN A 37 -2.46 15.34 -12.71
CA ASN A 37 -3.42 15.92 -11.79
C ASN A 37 -4.36 14.83 -11.26
N LEU A 38 -4.42 14.68 -9.94
CA LEU A 38 -5.32 13.73 -9.30
C LEU A 38 -6.71 14.34 -9.11
N LYS A 39 -7.71 13.86 -9.86
CA LYS A 39 -9.13 14.21 -9.65
C LYS A 39 -9.62 13.65 -8.32
N LYS A 40 -10.32 14.47 -7.53
CA LYS A 40 -10.86 14.07 -6.21
C LYS A 40 -12.36 13.78 -6.34
N ASN A 41 -12.74 12.53 -6.27
CA ASN A 41 -14.14 12.11 -6.33
C ASN A 41 -14.84 12.10 -4.95
N ALA A 42 -14.13 12.37 -3.87
CA ALA A 42 -14.67 12.40 -2.50
C ALA A 42 -15.56 11.19 -2.13
N GLY A 43 -15.19 10.00 -2.58
CA GLY A 43 -15.92 8.75 -2.33
C GLY A 43 -17.20 8.58 -3.16
N ARG A 44 -17.39 9.38 -4.20
CA ARG A 44 -18.54 9.29 -5.10
C ARG A 44 -18.23 8.44 -6.33
N ASN A 45 -19.25 7.72 -6.81
CA ASN A 45 -19.19 6.96 -8.07
C ASN A 45 -19.49 7.86 -9.28
N SER A 46 -19.59 7.25 -10.48
CA SER A 46 -19.92 7.96 -11.75
C SER A 46 -21.29 8.65 -11.73
N TYR A 47 -22.24 8.15 -10.94
CA TYR A 47 -23.57 8.74 -10.76
C TYR A 47 -23.61 9.83 -9.65
N GLY A 48 -22.47 10.21 -9.07
CA GLY A 48 -22.40 11.19 -7.99
C GLY A 48 -22.83 10.68 -6.61
N ARG A 49 -23.23 9.40 -6.48
CA ARG A 49 -23.64 8.82 -5.21
C ARG A 49 -22.44 8.43 -4.35
N ILE A 50 -22.53 8.65 -3.04
CA ILE A 50 -21.48 8.29 -2.09
C ILE A 50 -21.47 6.76 -1.92
N THR A 51 -20.43 6.10 -2.44
CA THR A 51 -20.20 4.66 -2.27
C THR A 51 -19.15 4.35 -1.20
N VAL A 52 -18.25 5.29 -0.91
CA VAL A 52 -17.27 5.22 0.17
C VAL A 52 -17.44 6.43 1.07
N ARG A 53 -17.98 6.21 2.28
CA ARG A 53 -18.23 7.28 3.25
C ARG A 53 -16.93 7.85 3.81
N HIS A 54 -17.03 9.04 4.40
CA HIS A 54 -15.95 9.71 5.14
C HIS A 54 -14.70 10.02 4.30
N ARG A 55 -14.87 10.28 3.02
CA ARG A 55 -13.82 10.73 2.10
C ARG A 55 -14.09 12.15 1.62
N GLY A 56 -13.03 12.90 1.39
CA GLY A 56 -13.10 14.23 0.82
C GLY A 56 -12.22 15.26 1.52
N GLY A 57 -12.08 16.43 0.91
CA GLY A 57 -11.13 17.45 1.34
C GLY A 57 -9.67 16.99 1.16
N GLY A 58 -8.83 17.35 2.11
CA GLY A 58 -7.40 17.04 2.09
C GLY A 58 -6.57 17.95 1.19
N ASN A 59 -5.25 17.84 1.32
CA ASN A 59 -4.31 18.65 0.55
C ASN A 59 -4.38 18.32 -0.93
N LYS A 60 -4.12 19.34 -1.80
CA LYS A 60 -3.93 19.14 -3.23
C LYS A 60 -2.67 18.31 -3.46
N LYS A 61 -2.77 17.27 -4.27
CA LYS A 61 -1.68 16.34 -4.58
C LYS A 61 -1.62 16.14 -6.08
N LYS A 62 -0.40 15.96 -6.61
CA LYS A 62 -0.17 15.41 -7.94
C LYS A 62 0.08 13.91 -7.82
N TYR A 63 -0.41 13.14 -8.76
CA TYR A 63 -0.10 11.72 -8.88
C TYR A 63 1.26 11.57 -9.56
N ARG A 64 2.10 10.64 -9.08
CA ARG A 64 3.33 10.21 -9.75
C ARG A 64 3.04 8.92 -10.48
N ILE A 65 3.34 8.90 -11.75
CA ILE A 65 3.23 7.69 -12.57
C ILE A 65 4.36 6.76 -12.16
N ILE A 66 4.00 5.63 -11.57
CA ILE A 66 4.96 4.61 -11.13
C ILE A 66 4.99 3.49 -12.15
N ASP A 67 6.17 3.09 -12.54
CA ASP A 67 6.38 1.92 -13.39
C ASP A 67 6.14 0.63 -12.61
N PHE A 68 4.90 0.16 -12.63
CA PHE A 68 4.51 -1.12 -12.05
C PHE A 68 4.70 -2.30 -13.01
N LYS A 69 4.94 -2.03 -14.29
CA LYS A 69 5.10 -3.07 -15.29
C LYS A 69 6.54 -3.53 -15.39
N ARG A 70 7.48 -2.61 -15.22
CA ARG A 70 8.91 -2.87 -15.41
C ARG A 70 9.14 -3.61 -16.75
N ASP A 71 8.47 -3.10 -17.80
CA ASP A 71 8.50 -3.68 -19.14
C ASP A 71 9.80 -3.41 -19.88
N LYS A 72 10.45 -2.29 -19.61
CA LYS A 72 11.74 -1.94 -20.20
C LYS A 72 12.85 -2.74 -19.50
N GLU A 73 13.51 -3.60 -20.25
CA GLU A 73 14.67 -4.37 -19.80
C GLU A 73 15.94 -3.53 -19.86
N GLY A 74 16.94 -3.93 -19.12
CA GLY A 74 18.23 -3.27 -19.03
C GLY A 74 18.55 -2.64 -17.70
N THR A 75 19.65 -1.88 -17.68
CA THR A 75 20.19 -1.21 -16.50
C THR A 75 19.65 0.20 -16.36
N ALA A 76 19.45 0.64 -15.14
CA ALA A 76 19.06 2.00 -14.81
C ALA A 76 19.75 2.46 -13.53
N THR A 77 20.16 3.73 -13.49
CA THR A 77 20.79 4.35 -12.34
C THR A 77 19.76 5.09 -11.49
N VAL A 78 19.81 4.93 -10.17
CA VAL A 78 18.97 5.65 -9.21
C VAL A 78 19.49 7.09 -9.06
N ILE A 79 18.71 8.06 -9.52
CA ILE A 79 19.02 9.48 -9.41
C ILE A 79 18.84 9.94 -7.96
N ASN A 80 17.64 9.77 -7.41
CA ASN A 80 17.30 10.14 -6.03
C ASN A 80 16.10 9.38 -5.49
N LEU A 81 15.96 9.44 -4.16
CA LEU A 81 14.81 8.93 -3.45
C LEU A 81 13.88 10.09 -3.08
N GLN A 82 12.58 9.93 -3.34
CA GLN A 82 11.57 10.98 -3.16
C GLN A 82 10.41 10.51 -2.30
N TYR A 83 9.79 11.46 -1.60
CA TYR A 83 8.52 11.27 -0.91
C TYR A 83 7.35 11.36 -1.89
N ASP A 84 6.42 10.40 -1.83
CA ASP A 84 5.16 10.46 -2.56
C ASP A 84 3.95 10.59 -1.59
N PRO A 85 3.15 11.67 -1.67
CA PRO A 85 1.99 11.87 -0.82
C PRO A 85 0.81 10.93 -1.13
N ASN A 86 0.88 10.12 -2.20
CA ASN A 86 -0.21 9.24 -2.63
C ASN A 86 -0.08 7.82 -2.08
N ARG A 87 1.09 7.45 -1.56
CA ARG A 87 1.37 6.13 -1.03
C ARG A 87 2.18 6.17 0.26
N SER A 88 2.20 5.07 0.98
CA SER A 88 3.01 4.93 2.20
C SER A 88 4.49 4.70 1.91
N ALA A 89 4.80 4.01 0.81
CA ALA A 89 6.16 3.75 0.36
C ALA A 89 6.80 5.00 -0.25
N ASN A 90 8.12 5.14 -0.07
CA ASN A 90 8.92 6.11 -0.82
C ASN A 90 9.13 5.61 -2.25
N ILE A 91 9.48 6.51 -3.15
CA ILE A 91 9.74 6.23 -4.55
C ILE A 91 11.17 6.61 -4.91
N ALA A 92 11.73 5.92 -5.90
CA ALA A 92 13.01 6.24 -6.51
C ALA A 92 12.79 6.72 -7.94
N LEU A 93 13.45 7.82 -8.30
CA LEU A 93 13.58 8.24 -9.69
C LEU A 93 14.79 7.53 -10.27
N ILE A 94 14.59 6.76 -11.32
CA ILE A 94 15.61 6.02 -12.05
C ILE A 94 15.76 6.58 -13.45
N GLN A 95 16.95 6.46 -14.00
CA GLN A 95 17.26 6.84 -15.37
C GLN A 95 17.96 5.69 -16.07
N TYR A 96 17.42 5.31 -17.21
CA TYR A 96 18.02 4.34 -18.13
C TYR A 96 19.17 4.97 -18.94
N GLU A 97 19.98 4.18 -19.57
CA GLU A 97 21.12 4.61 -20.39
C GLU A 97 20.72 5.52 -21.56
N ASP A 98 19.53 5.32 -22.11
CA ASP A 98 18.95 6.16 -23.17
C ASP A 98 18.37 7.50 -22.67
N GLY A 99 18.51 7.80 -21.37
CA GLY A 99 18.01 9.02 -20.75
C GLY A 99 16.55 8.99 -20.30
N GLU A 100 15.78 7.92 -20.60
CA GLU A 100 14.41 7.77 -20.13
C GLU A 100 14.37 7.67 -18.60
N LYS A 101 13.46 8.44 -17.98
CA LYS A 101 13.26 8.44 -16.54
C LYS A 101 11.97 7.71 -16.19
N ARG A 102 12.00 6.94 -15.10
CA ARG A 102 10.81 6.30 -14.53
C ARG A 102 10.82 6.38 -13.00
N TYR A 103 9.65 6.33 -12.38
CA TYR A 103 9.52 6.14 -10.95
C TYR A 103 9.29 4.68 -10.62
N ILE A 104 9.95 4.18 -9.58
CA ILE A 104 9.74 2.86 -8.99
C ILE A 104 9.48 2.98 -7.50
N LEU A 105 8.99 1.90 -6.86
CA LEU A 105 8.98 1.81 -5.40
C LEU A 105 10.41 1.63 -4.90
N ALA A 106 10.79 2.37 -3.86
CA ALA A 106 12.10 2.27 -3.27
C ALA A 106 12.16 1.12 -2.25
N PRO A 107 12.95 0.06 -2.47
CA PRO A 107 13.19 -0.97 -1.47
C PRO A 107 14.08 -0.47 -0.33
N VAL A 108 14.15 -1.26 0.73
CA VAL A 108 15.09 -1.03 1.84
C VAL A 108 16.53 -1.11 1.31
N GLY A 109 17.38 -0.19 1.76
CA GLY A 109 18.80 -0.18 1.39
C GLY A 109 19.15 0.52 0.07
N LEU A 110 18.14 0.86 -0.75
CA LEU A 110 18.41 1.59 -2.00
C LEU A 110 18.91 3.02 -1.72
N LYS A 111 19.92 3.46 -2.45
CA LYS A 111 20.52 4.81 -2.36
C LYS A 111 20.67 5.42 -3.76
N SER A 112 20.86 6.74 -3.80
CA SER A 112 21.25 7.42 -5.05
C SER A 112 22.59 6.89 -5.55
N GLY A 113 22.72 6.73 -6.87
CA GLY A 113 23.88 6.17 -7.54
C GLY A 113 23.88 4.64 -7.65
N HIS A 114 22.97 3.92 -6.97
CA HIS A 114 22.85 2.48 -7.17
C HIS A 114 22.35 2.17 -8.58
N ILE A 115 22.88 1.11 -9.16
CA ILE A 115 22.42 0.55 -10.42
C ILE A 115 21.39 -0.53 -10.11
N ILE A 116 20.29 -0.54 -10.84
CA ILE A 116 19.25 -1.57 -10.79
C ILE A 116 19.02 -2.12 -12.18
N MET A 117 18.66 -3.39 -12.25
CA MET A 117 18.46 -4.11 -13.50
C MET A 117 17.04 -4.68 -13.58
N THR A 118 16.51 -4.73 -14.78
CA THR A 118 15.23 -5.38 -15.09
C THR A 118 15.46 -6.37 -16.22
N GLY A 119 15.10 -7.61 -16.00
CA GLY A 119 15.25 -8.67 -16.99
C GLY A 119 15.43 -10.04 -16.36
N PRO A 120 15.42 -11.10 -17.17
CA PRO A 120 15.60 -12.47 -16.67
C PRO A 120 17.00 -12.70 -16.07
N ASP A 121 18.03 -12.01 -16.58
CA ASP A 121 19.43 -12.19 -16.21
C ASP A 121 19.89 -11.21 -15.12
N ALA A 122 18.96 -10.50 -14.49
CA ALA A 122 19.29 -9.55 -13.44
C ALA A 122 19.77 -10.28 -12.17
N ASP A 123 20.77 -9.72 -11.50
CA ASP A 123 21.28 -10.23 -10.22
C ASP A 123 20.21 -10.18 -9.12
N ILE A 124 20.35 -11.04 -8.11
CA ILE A 124 19.46 -11.11 -6.95
C ILE A 124 19.83 -10.01 -5.95
N LEU A 125 19.64 -8.75 -6.37
CA LEU A 125 19.91 -7.56 -5.57
C LEU A 125 18.62 -6.76 -5.31
N PRO A 126 18.50 -6.09 -4.14
CA PRO A 126 17.31 -5.29 -3.80
C PRO A 126 17.03 -4.20 -4.84
N GLY A 127 15.84 -4.22 -5.44
CA GLY A 127 15.40 -3.28 -6.47
C GLY A 127 15.40 -3.85 -7.88
N ASN A 128 16.10 -4.95 -8.13
CA ASN A 128 16.09 -5.66 -9.41
C ASN A 128 14.75 -6.37 -9.60
N CYS A 129 14.30 -6.41 -10.85
CA CYS A 129 13.00 -6.97 -11.22
C CYS A 129 13.19 -8.12 -12.20
N LEU A 130 12.74 -9.31 -11.80
CA LEU A 130 12.89 -10.55 -12.55
C LEU A 130 11.55 -11.29 -12.69
N PRO A 131 11.43 -12.21 -13.68
CA PRO A 131 10.42 -13.26 -13.61
C PRO A 131 10.61 -14.10 -12.35
N ILE A 132 9.51 -14.52 -11.71
CA ILE A 132 9.57 -15.33 -10.48
C ILE A 132 10.31 -16.66 -10.70
N ALA A 133 10.26 -17.19 -11.93
CA ALA A 133 11.03 -18.38 -12.31
C ALA A 133 12.52 -18.26 -11.96
N ASN A 134 13.11 -17.08 -12.14
CA ASN A 134 14.54 -16.83 -11.95
C ASN A 134 14.93 -16.39 -10.53
N ILE A 135 13.95 -16.19 -9.64
CA ILE A 135 14.21 -15.78 -8.25
C ILE A 135 14.41 -17.03 -7.38
N PRO A 136 15.45 -17.14 -6.56
CA PRO A 136 15.64 -18.28 -5.65
C PRO A 136 14.49 -18.44 -4.66
N VAL A 137 14.21 -19.68 -4.27
CA VAL A 137 13.28 -20.00 -3.20
C VAL A 137 13.85 -19.50 -1.86
N GLY A 138 12.97 -18.96 -1.01
CA GLY A 138 13.36 -18.34 0.26
C GLY A 138 13.50 -16.82 0.22
N GLU A 139 13.71 -16.25 -0.97
CA GLU A 139 13.93 -14.80 -1.14
C GLU A 139 12.69 -13.96 -0.78
N MET A 140 12.98 -12.77 -0.27
CA MET A 140 11.97 -11.75 0.01
C MET A 140 11.72 -10.91 -1.22
N ILE A 141 10.47 -10.82 -1.62
CA ILE A 141 10.04 -10.12 -2.85
C ILE A 141 8.92 -9.13 -2.56
N HIS A 142 8.81 -8.13 -3.40
CA HIS A 142 7.73 -7.15 -3.37
C HIS A 142 7.29 -6.79 -4.79
N ASN A 143 6.28 -5.95 -4.90
CA ASN A 143 5.82 -5.43 -6.19
C ASN A 143 5.50 -6.56 -7.19
N ILE A 144 4.66 -7.52 -6.75
CA ILE A 144 4.42 -8.80 -7.43
C ILE A 144 3.24 -8.68 -8.39
N GLU A 145 3.40 -9.18 -9.60
CA GLU A 145 2.31 -9.35 -10.56
C GLU A 145 1.39 -10.53 -10.21
N LEU A 146 0.13 -10.44 -10.61
CA LEU A 146 -0.84 -11.54 -10.58
C LEU A 146 -1.02 -12.23 -11.93
N TYR A 147 -0.81 -11.47 -12.99
CA TYR A 147 -0.88 -11.93 -14.38
C TYR A 147 0.28 -11.32 -15.14
N PRO A 148 0.98 -12.08 -15.99
CA PRO A 148 2.11 -11.57 -16.74
C PRO A 148 1.76 -10.32 -17.56
N GLY A 149 2.63 -9.31 -17.49
CA GLY A 149 2.49 -8.05 -18.23
C GLY A 149 1.41 -7.09 -17.74
N LYS A 150 0.62 -7.47 -16.73
CA LYS A 150 -0.41 -6.59 -16.15
C LYS A 150 0.16 -5.52 -15.24
N GLY A 151 1.37 -5.71 -14.78
CA GLY A 151 2.01 -4.88 -13.77
C GLY A 151 1.72 -5.33 -12.35
N ALA A 152 2.57 -4.91 -11.43
CA ALA A 152 2.54 -5.32 -10.04
C ALA A 152 1.26 -4.88 -9.32
N GLN A 153 0.67 -5.79 -8.55
CA GLN A 153 -0.58 -5.57 -7.82
C GLN A 153 -0.45 -5.87 -6.32
N LEU A 154 0.42 -6.80 -5.94
CA LEU A 154 0.60 -7.23 -4.56
C LEU A 154 1.87 -6.63 -3.94
N VAL A 155 1.89 -6.54 -2.60
CA VAL A 155 3.06 -6.16 -1.78
C VAL A 155 3.69 -4.83 -2.21
N ARG A 156 2.91 -3.74 -2.14
CA ARG A 156 3.33 -2.39 -2.55
C ARG A 156 3.36 -1.36 -1.43
N ALA A 157 2.88 -1.72 -0.24
CA ALA A 157 2.84 -0.80 0.89
C ALA A 157 4.22 -0.69 1.57
N ALA A 158 4.42 0.38 2.34
CA ALA A 158 5.65 0.58 3.11
C ALA A 158 5.93 -0.57 4.07
N GLY A 159 7.18 -1.00 4.14
CA GLY A 159 7.66 -2.01 5.08
C GLY A 159 7.17 -3.43 4.84
N VAL A 160 6.45 -3.72 3.75
CA VAL A 160 5.98 -5.08 3.46
C VAL A 160 6.93 -5.82 2.53
N ALA A 161 6.97 -7.13 2.70
CA ALA A 161 7.59 -8.09 1.80
C ALA A 161 6.75 -9.37 1.78
N ALA A 162 6.85 -10.13 0.71
CA ALA A 162 6.35 -11.50 0.60
C ALA A 162 7.53 -12.45 0.47
N GLN A 163 7.37 -13.70 0.86
CA GLN A 163 8.40 -14.72 0.76
C GLN A 163 8.03 -15.73 -0.34
N LEU A 164 8.97 -16.03 -1.21
CA LEU A 164 8.86 -17.10 -2.18
C LEU A 164 9.13 -18.42 -1.49
N MET A 165 8.10 -19.28 -1.39
CA MET A 165 8.18 -20.53 -0.60
C MET A 165 8.61 -21.74 -1.43
N ALA A 166 8.05 -21.90 -2.61
CA ALA A 166 8.31 -23.02 -3.51
C ALA A 166 7.94 -22.66 -4.95
N LYS A 167 8.43 -23.47 -5.90
CA LYS A 167 8.06 -23.40 -7.32
C LYS A 167 7.77 -24.82 -7.80
N GLU A 168 6.61 -25.03 -8.37
CA GLU A 168 6.15 -26.33 -8.84
C GLU A 168 5.16 -26.16 -10.00
N ASN A 169 5.30 -26.96 -11.03
CA ASN A 169 4.36 -27.02 -12.16
C ASN A 169 4.06 -25.65 -12.83
N GLY A 170 5.07 -24.79 -12.99
CA GLY A 170 4.92 -23.46 -13.57
C GLY A 170 4.22 -22.44 -12.67
N MET A 171 4.04 -22.79 -11.39
CA MET A 171 3.41 -21.95 -10.37
C MET A 171 4.31 -21.77 -9.15
N ALA A 172 4.45 -20.55 -8.69
CA ALA A 172 5.19 -20.20 -7.48
C ALA A 172 4.24 -20.08 -6.29
N GLN A 173 4.60 -20.67 -5.17
CA GLN A 173 3.93 -20.48 -3.88
C GLN A 173 4.52 -19.28 -3.16
N VAL A 174 3.70 -18.26 -2.92
CA VAL A 174 4.13 -17.01 -2.30
C VAL A 174 3.35 -16.77 -1.02
N ARG A 175 4.06 -16.58 0.10
CA ARG A 175 3.51 -16.17 1.39
C ARG A 175 3.41 -14.66 1.45
N LEU A 176 2.18 -14.15 1.47
CA LEU A 176 1.89 -12.72 1.55
C LEU A 176 2.05 -12.16 2.97
N PRO A 177 2.20 -10.83 3.13
CA PRO A 177 2.27 -10.19 4.46
C PRO A 177 1.06 -10.48 5.36
N SER A 178 -0.09 -10.83 4.79
CA SER A 178 -1.30 -11.23 5.54
C SER A 178 -1.22 -12.64 6.15
N GLY A 179 -0.20 -13.44 5.80
CA GLY A 179 -0.08 -14.85 6.13
C GLY A 179 -0.78 -15.79 5.12
N GLU A 180 -1.51 -15.26 4.14
CA GLU A 180 -2.08 -16.03 3.04
C GLU A 180 -0.98 -16.59 2.16
N VAL A 181 -1.03 -17.89 1.86
CA VAL A 181 -0.17 -18.53 0.85
C VAL A 181 -0.98 -18.74 -0.41
N ARG A 182 -0.45 -18.29 -1.54
CA ARG A 182 -1.14 -18.40 -2.82
C ARG A 182 -0.22 -18.76 -3.97
N TYR A 183 -0.80 -19.35 -5.01
CA TYR A 183 -0.15 -19.59 -6.27
C TYR A 183 -0.10 -18.34 -7.14
N ILE A 184 1.06 -18.10 -7.75
CA ILE A 184 1.31 -17.06 -8.75
C ILE A 184 2.06 -17.75 -9.90
N ARG A 185 1.76 -17.39 -11.13
CA ARG A 185 2.48 -17.95 -12.30
C ARG A 185 3.94 -17.55 -12.27
N GLU A 186 4.84 -18.45 -12.59
CA GLU A 186 6.28 -18.19 -12.58
C GLU A 186 6.73 -17.12 -13.60
N ASN A 187 5.97 -16.94 -14.70
CA ASN A 187 6.21 -15.90 -15.70
C ASN A 187 5.82 -14.48 -15.21
N CYS A 188 5.19 -14.35 -14.03
CA CYS A 188 4.93 -13.05 -13.43
C CYS A 188 6.23 -12.43 -12.93
N LYS A 189 6.35 -11.10 -13.07
CA LYS A 189 7.49 -10.35 -12.53
C LYS A 189 7.31 -10.02 -11.05
N ALA A 190 8.43 -9.98 -10.33
CA ALA A 190 8.51 -9.49 -8.96
C ALA A 190 9.83 -8.72 -8.76
N THR A 191 9.87 -7.85 -7.77
CA THR A 191 11.07 -7.09 -7.40
C THR A 191 11.67 -7.66 -6.13
N ILE A 192 13.00 -7.83 -6.11
CA ILE A 192 13.75 -8.37 -4.99
C ILE A 192 13.76 -7.39 -3.80
N GLY A 193 13.63 -7.93 -2.59
CA GLY A 193 13.77 -7.20 -1.34
C GLY A 193 12.44 -6.75 -0.72
N GLN A 194 12.53 -5.97 0.33
CA GLN A 194 11.42 -5.40 1.11
C GLN A 194 11.17 -3.95 0.70
N VAL A 195 9.91 -3.52 0.67
CA VAL A 195 9.57 -2.10 0.43
C VAL A 195 10.10 -1.23 1.56
N GLY A 196 10.71 -0.11 1.21
CA GLY A 196 11.26 0.87 2.15
C GLY A 196 10.21 1.55 3.04
N ASN A 197 10.67 2.50 3.88
CA ASN A 197 9.83 3.23 4.85
C ASN A 197 9.18 2.31 5.90
N THR A 198 9.94 1.39 6.46
CA THR A 198 9.50 0.36 7.41
C THR A 198 8.79 0.93 8.65
N ASP A 199 9.22 2.12 9.12
CA ASP A 199 8.65 2.78 10.30
C ASP A 199 7.34 3.53 10.04
N HIS A 200 6.79 3.45 8.81
CA HIS A 200 5.55 4.16 8.48
C HIS A 200 4.37 3.78 9.40
N ALA A 201 4.29 2.52 9.80
CA ALA A 201 3.24 2.02 10.69
C ALA A 201 3.34 2.59 12.12
N ASN A 202 4.55 2.99 12.55
CA ASN A 202 4.82 3.49 13.89
C ASN A 202 4.53 5.00 14.04
N ILE A 203 4.17 5.68 12.95
CA ILE A 203 3.88 7.11 12.95
C ILE A 203 2.49 7.37 13.56
N GLN A 204 2.46 8.17 14.62
CA GLN A 204 1.23 8.61 15.26
C GLN A 204 0.79 9.97 14.74
N ILE A 205 -0.43 10.04 14.22
CA ILE A 205 -0.99 11.26 13.61
C ILE A 205 -1.18 12.37 14.63
N GLY A 206 -1.60 12.02 15.84
CA GLY A 206 -1.71 12.88 17.01
C GLY A 206 -2.90 13.84 17.04
N LYS A 207 -3.41 14.32 15.89
CA LYS A 207 -4.52 15.27 15.84
C LYS A 207 -5.48 15.05 14.66
N ALA A 208 -6.75 15.38 14.88
CA ALA A 208 -7.82 15.25 13.89
C ALA A 208 -7.57 16.08 12.62
N GLY A 209 -7.02 17.30 12.76
CA GLY A 209 -6.71 18.17 11.62
C GLY A 209 -5.73 17.55 10.64
N ARG A 210 -4.71 16.81 11.13
CA ARG A 210 -3.77 16.09 10.25
C ARG A 210 -4.48 14.99 9.47
N LYS A 211 -5.41 14.26 10.11
CA LYS A 211 -6.24 13.25 9.42
C LYS A 211 -7.15 13.89 8.38
N ARG A 212 -7.70 15.09 8.66
CA ARG A 212 -8.47 15.88 7.69
C ARG A 212 -7.63 16.27 6.45
N HIS A 213 -6.38 16.71 6.64
CA HIS A 213 -5.45 17.00 5.54
C HIS A 213 -5.12 15.78 4.68
N MET A 214 -5.23 14.57 5.23
CA MET A 214 -5.08 13.32 4.48
C MET A 214 -6.32 12.96 3.64
N GLY A 215 -7.42 13.71 3.75
CA GLY A 215 -8.66 13.49 3.00
C GLY A 215 -9.70 12.62 3.72
N TRP A 216 -9.54 12.42 5.01
CA TRP A 216 -10.52 11.72 5.85
C TRP A 216 -11.48 12.71 6.52
N ARG A 217 -12.77 12.47 6.35
CA ARG A 217 -13.80 13.22 7.09
C ARG A 217 -14.09 12.56 8.44
N PRO A 218 -14.62 13.33 9.42
CA PRO A 218 -15.04 12.78 10.71
C PRO A 218 -16.07 11.67 10.54
N THR A 219 -16.03 10.69 11.43
CA THR A 219 -16.97 9.57 11.50
C THR A 219 -17.79 9.67 12.76
N VAL A 220 -19.10 9.59 12.63
CA VAL A 220 -20.04 9.53 13.75
C VAL A 220 -20.35 8.05 14.03
N ARG A 221 -20.31 7.63 15.28
CA ARG A 221 -20.67 6.27 15.68
C ARG A 221 -22.19 6.07 15.63
N GLY A 222 -22.66 4.87 15.30
CA GLY A 222 -24.08 4.58 15.13
C GLY A 222 -24.93 4.78 16.39
N SER A 223 -24.35 4.60 17.59
CA SER A 223 -25.06 4.75 18.88
C SER A 223 -25.47 6.19 19.23
N VAL A 224 -24.98 7.20 18.50
CA VAL A 224 -25.37 8.61 18.67
C VAL A 224 -26.25 9.12 17.51
N MET A 225 -26.72 8.24 16.69
CA MET A 225 -27.67 8.51 15.59
C MET A 225 -29.10 8.19 16.04
N ASN A 226 -30.07 8.61 15.25
CA ASN A 226 -31.46 8.24 15.45
C ASN A 226 -31.72 6.76 15.06
N PRO A 227 -32.80 6.14 15.57
CA PRO A 227 -33.11 4.74 15.25
C PRO A 227 -33.33 4.46 13.75
N ASN A 228 -33.80 5.45 12.98
CA ASN A 228 -33.98 5.36 11.54
C ASN A 228 -32.64 5.43 10.75
N ASP A 229 -31.60 6.01 11.34
CA ASP A 229 -30.30 6.19 10.65
C ASP A 229 -29.33 5.03 10.89
N HIS A 230 -29.45 4.36 12.03
CA HIS A 230 -28.56 3.26 12.38
C HIS A 230 -29.24 2.25 13.33
N PRO A 231 -29.04 0.93 13.15
CA PRO A 231 -29.56 -0.11 14.04
C PRO A 231 -29.16 0.01 15.53
N HIS A 232 -28.10 0.79 15.84
CA HIS A 232 -27.66 1.11 17.21
C HIS A 232 -28.16 2.47 17.71
N GLY A 233 -28.96 3.16 16.91
CA GLY A 233 -29.47 4.50 17.25
C GLY A 233 -30.60 4.45 18.26
N GLY A 234 -30.83 5.61 18.88
CA GLY A 234 -31.90 5.81 19.88
C GLY A 234 -31.47 5.60 21.32
N GLY A 235 -32.43 5.78 22.22
CA GLY A 235 -32.20 5.69 23.65
C GLY A 235 -31.74 7.01 24.30
N GLU A 236 -31.70 7.06 25.63
CA GLU A 236 -31.25 8.17 26.40
C GLU A 236 -29.80 8.06 26.87
N GLY A 237 -29.08 9.17 26.91
CA GLY A 237 -27.72 9.27 27.43
C GLY A 237 -26.71 8.43 26.65
N LYS A 238 -25.95 7.59 27.35
CA LYS A 238 -24.97 6.67 26.76
C LYS A 238 -25.59 5.29 26.54
N SER A 239 -26.47 5.16 25.56
CA SER A 239 -27.14 3.90 25.24
C SER A 239 -26.14 2.83 24.79
N PRO A 240 -26.30 1.57 25.23
CA PRO A 240 -25.52 0.43 24.75
C PRO A 240 -25.89 0.08 23.31
N VAL A 241 -25.17 -0.87 22.73
CA VAL A 241 -25.43 -1.37 21.36
C VAL A 241 -26.82 -2.02 21.25
N GLY A 242 -27.36 -2.59 22.37
CA GLY A 242 -28.69 -3.19 22.43
C GLY A 242 -28.90 -4.41 21.55
N ARG A 243 -27.82 -5.08 21.13
CA ARG A 243 -27.83 -6.28 20.26
C ARG A 243 -26.75 -7.26 20.71
N PRO A 244 -26.84 -8.57 20.38
CA PRO A 244 -25.81 -9.56 20.72
C PRO A 244 -24.41 -9.21 20.21
N GLY A 245 -24.30 -8.38 19.16
CA GLY A 245 -23.05 -7.89 18.63
C GLY A 245 -23.23 -6.62 17.79
N PRO A 246 -22.15 -5.88 17.52
CA PRO A 246 -22.22 -4.68 16.71
C PRO A 246 -22.57 -5.02 15.26
N VAL A 247 -23.42 -4.19 14.66
CA VAL A 247 -23.83 -4.33 13.26
C VAL A 247 -23.49 -3.09 12.43
N THR A 248 -23.47 -3.27 11.12
CA THR A 248 -23.31 -2.17 10.16
C THR A 248 -24.63 -1.37 10.03
N PRO A 249 -24.64 -0.19 9.39
CA PRO A 249 -25.87 0.56 9.13
C PRO A 249 -26.95 -0.24 8.38
N TRP A 250 -26.54 -1.28 7.67
CA TRP A 250 -27.45 -2.20 6.93
C TRP A 250 -27.81 -3.47 7.71
N GLY A 251 -27.53 -3.52 9.01
CA GLY A 251 -27.91 -4.64 9.88
C GLY A 251 -27.01 -5.88 9.80
N LYS A 252 -25.98 -5.91 8.99
CA LYS A 252 -25.04 -7.03 8.92
C LYS A 252 -24.05 -7.00 10.08
N PRO A 253 -23.60 -8.15 10.62
CA PRO A 253 -22.55 -8.18 11.64
C PRO A 253 -21.31 -7.39 11.21
N ALA A 254 -20.82 -6.50 12.09
CA ALA A 254 -19.68 -5.64 11.80
C ALA A 254 -18.32 -6.32 12.05
N MET A 255 -18.29 -7.33 12.93
CA MET A 255 -17.07 -8.03 13.33
C MET A 255 -17.20 -9.52 13.04
N GLY A 256 -16.08 -10.14 12.64
CA GLY A 256 -15.98 -11.59 12.45
C GLY A 256 -16.70 -12.17 11.23
N TYR A 257 -17.48 -11.38 10.50
CA TYR A 257 -18.25 -11.88 9.36
C TYR A 257 -17.35 -12.10 8.13
N LYS A 258 -17.31 -13.33 7.62
CA LYS A 258 -16.58 -13.70 6.42
C LYS A 258 -17.34 -13.25 5.19
N THR A 259 -16.88 -12.18 4.53
CA THR A 259 -17.54 -11.58 3.35
C THR A 259 -17.10 -12.19 2.02
N ARG A 260 -15.98 -12.95 1.98
CA ARG A 260 -15.53 -13.63 0.77
C ARG A 260 -16.54 -14.71 0.37
N LYS A 261 -16.98 -14.68 -0.88
CA LYS A 261 -17.87 -15.72 -1.43
C LYS A 261 -17.09 -17.03 -1.59
N LEU A 262 -17.64 -18.15 -1.13
CA LEU A 262 -17.03 -19.49 -1.23
C LEU A 262 -16.73 -19.89 -2.68
N LYS A 263 -17.63 -19.55 -3.63
CA LYS A 263 -17.47 -19.83 -5.06
C LYS A 263 -16.68 -18.73 -5.81
N ASN A 264 -15.70 -18.10 -5.17
CA ASN A 264 -14.87 -17.10 -5.85
C ASN A 264 -13.90 -17.78 -6.82
N ARG A 265 -13.86 -17.32 -8.09
CA ARG A 265 -12.97 -17.87 -9.13
C ARG A 265 -11.49 -17.88 -8.76
N THR A 266 -11.08 -17.01 -7.84
CA THR A 266 -9.68 -16.92 -7.37
C THR A 266 -9.38 -17.86 -6.21
N GLU A 267 -10.35 -18.65 -5.73
CA GLU A 267 -10.15 -19.60 -4.63
C GLU A 267 -9.12 -20.68 -4.97
N LYS A 268 -9.12 -21.17 -6.21
CA LYS A 268 -8.15 -22.14 -6.71
C LYS A 268 -6.68 -21.72 -6.63
N PHE A 269 -6.42 -20.43 -6.45
CA PHE A 269 -5.05 -19.90 -6.29
C PHE A 269 -4.64 -19.74 -4.83
N ILE A 270 -5.51 -20.02 -3.85
CA ILE A 270 -5.19 -19.90 -2.43
C ILE A 270 -4.87 -21.29 -1.89
N VAL A 271 -3.61 -21.46 -1.45
CA VAL A 271 -3.13 -22.70 -0.82
C VAL A 271 -3.53 -22.73 0.66
N LYS A 272 -3.28 -21.60 1.35
CA LYS A 272 -3.61 -21.44 2.77
C LYS A 272 -4.20 -20.07 3.00
N HIS A 273 -5.41 -20.00 3.58
CA HIS A 273 -6.01 -18.74 4.00
C HIS A 273 -5.26 -18.10 5.17
N ARG A 274 -5.31 -16.77 5.27
CA ARG A 274 -4.61 -16.00 6.32
C ARG A 274 -4.93 -16.43 7.75
N ASN A 275 -6.10 -16.97 7.99
CA ASN A 275 -6.59 -17.40 9.32
C ASN A 275 -6.76 -18.93 9.42
N ALA A 276 -6.23 -19.71 8.49
CA ALA A 276 -6.23 -21.16 8.61
C ALA A 276 -5.20 -21.57 9.66
N LYS A 277 -5.65 -22.40 10.62
CA LYS A 277 -4.80 -23.08 11.61
C LYS A 277 -3.95 -24.15 10.94
#